data_33f0b21c11f4dd44a0e0f8820338010a
#
_entry.id   33f0b21c11f4dd44a0e0f8820338010a
#
_cell.length_a   1.000
_cell.length_b   1.000
_cell.length_c   1.000
_cell.angle_alpha   90.00
_cell.angle_beta   90.00
_cell.angle_gamma   90.00
#
_symmetry.space_group_name_H-M   'P 1'
#
loop_
_entity.id
_entity.type
_entity.pdbx_description
1 polymer ?
#
loop_
_entity_poly.entity_id
_entity_poly.type
_entity_poly.pdbx_seq_one_letter_code
_entity_poly.pdbx_strand_id
1 'polypeptide(L)'
;MSYDLDTGWLLLTNDDGIEALGIQMLVEELNSRGHKVVVFAPSSNHSATGMRINLMTPIAWRFRDDLKEKWNVNSENLHLIELDGSPCDTMIVSLDKGLQHIIPNVVPRLVVSGVNLGPNMSQDSYHSGTMGAAREAGLYGMPAIASSLTSFEEQGMDEAVKATVEVIEQSLKIIPDIPRNLRRPNIDISASHLSNWPKIESPNKWQQDPISALRKAFLDGELMLNINTPPNWNGEFSTTRLGMRWYRDAISFNQISNDEQTATFTIGAASIDHTPVEKSDCDMVMEGKSSISCLPT
;
A
#
# COMPACT_ATOMS: atom_id res chain seq x y z
N MET A 1 24.85 -3.71 -23.65
CA MET A 1 24.71 -4.98 -22.90
C MET A 1 23.21 -5.16 -22.67
N SER A 2 22.61 -6.20 -23.24
CA SER A 2 21.21 -6.55 -22.88
C SER A 2 21.28 -7.08 -21.45
N TYR A 3 20.83 -6.29 -20.48
CA TYR A 3 20.59 -6.80 -19.13
C TYR A 3 19.45 -7.80 -19.23
N ASP A 4 19.69 -9.02 -18.78
CA ASP A 4 18.65 -10.03 -18.63
C ASP A 4 17.79 -9.57 -17.44
N LEU A 5 16.64 -8.93 -17.74
CA LEU A 5 15.77 -8.37 -16.71
C LEU A 5 15.06 -9.51 -15.98
N ASP A 6 15.19 -9.55 -14.67
CA ASP A 6 14.45 -10.46 -13.82
C ASP A 6 13.08 -9.84 -13.47
N THR A 7 12.06 -10.28 -14.18
CA THR A 7 10.71 -9.69 -14.16
C THR A 7 9.75 -10.50 -13.28
N GLY A 8 8.55 -9.96 -13.07
CA GLY A 8 7.48 -10.65 -12.39
C GLY A 8 7.50 -10.52 -10.86
N TRP A 9 8.35 -9.66 -10.31
CA TRP A 9 8.45 -9.42 -8.87
C TRP A 9 7.27 -8.64 -8.32
N LEU A 10 6.88 -8.97 -7.08
CA LEU A 10 5.98 -8.18 -6.25
C LEU A 10 6.81 -7.29 -5.32
N LEU A 11 6.55 -6.00 -5.31
CA LEU A 11 7.17 -5.06 -4.37
C LEU A 11 6.22 -4.84 -3.20
N LEU A 12 6.63 -5.26 -2.01
CA LEU A 12 5.83 -5.11 -0.80
C LEU A 12 6.39 -3.99 0.09
N THR A 13 5.48 -3.30 0.74
CA THR A 13 5.75 -2.33 1.80
C THR A 13 4.63 -2.33 2.83
N ASN A 14 4.74 -1.54 3.89
CA ASN A 14 3.69 -1.26 4.88
C ASN A 14 4.00 0.05 5.62
N ASP A 15 3.19 0.40 6.61
CA ASP A 15 3.48 1.48 7.56
C ASP A 15 3.66 0.98 9.01
N ASP A 16 3.38 -0.29 9.28
CA ASP A 16 3.60 -0.91 10.60
C ASP A 16 5.07 -1.26 10.87
N GLY A 17 5.91 -1.28 9.82
CA GLY A 17 7.32 -1.67 9.88
C GLY A 17 7.59 -3.08 9.37
N ILE A 18 8.85 -3.34 8.99
CA ILE A 18 9.25 -4.60 8.32
C ILE A 18 9.03 -5.85 9.18
N GLU A 19 9.06 -5.72 10.51
CA GLU A 19 8.84 -6.85 11.44
C GLU A 19 7.38 -7.06 11.83
N ALA A 20 6.44 -6.27 11.27
CA ALA A 20 5.02 -6.39 11.60
C ALA A 20 4.42 -7.70 11.09
N LEU A 21 3.46 -8.24 11.86
CA LEU A 21 2.82 -9.53 11.56
C LEU A 21 2.18 -9.57 10.17
N GLY A 22 1.51 -8.49 9.76
CA GLY A 22 0.79 -8.45 8.49
C GLY A 22 1.69 -8.61 7.27
N ILE A 23 2.84 -7.92 7.22
CA ILE A 23 3.79 -8.08 6.10
C ILE A 23 4.52 -9.41 6.18
N GLN A 24 4.85 -9.91 7.39
CA GLN A 24 5.44 -11.23 7.58
C GLN A 24 4.54 -12.30 6.97
N MET A 25 3.28 -12.39 7.41
CA MET A 25 2.34 -13.41 6.93
C MET A 25 2.07 -13.29 5.43
N LEU A 26 2.02 -12.06 4.90
CA LEU A 26 1.86 -11.85 3.46
C LEU A 26 3.07 -12.38 2.67
N VAL A 27 4.29 -12.14 3.16
CA VAL A 27 5.54 -12.68 2.57
C VAL A 27 5.54 -14.20 2.61
N GLU A 28 5.22 -14.80 3.77
CA GLU A 28 5.16 -16.26 3.94
C GLU A 28 4.19 -16.90 2.96
N GLU A 29 2.98 -16.35 2.84
CA GLU A 29 1.94 -16.89 1.95
C GLU A 29 2.31 -16.74 0.46
N LEU A 30 2.79 -15.56 0.03
CA LEU A 30 3.20 -15.33 -1.35
C LEU A 30 4.41 -16.19 -1.73
N ASN A 31 5.39 -16.33 -0.83
CA ASN A 31 6.57 -17.15 -1.04
C ASN A 31 6.21 -18.64 -1.15
N SER A 32 5.30 -19.14 -0.31
CA SER A 32 4.80 -20.52 -0.35
C SER A 32 4.12 -20.87 -1.69
N ARG A 33 3.52 -19.87 -2.34
CA ARG A 33 2.90 -19.99 -3.67
C ARG A 33 3.88 -19.80 -4.83
N GLY A 34 5.17 -19.58 -4.53
CA GLY A 34 6.23 -19.44 -5.54
C GLY A 34 6.33 -18.06 -6.18
N HIS A 35 5.70 -17.03 -5.60
CA HIS A 35 5.87 -15.67 -6.09
C HIS A 35 7.26 -15.12 -5.75
N LYS A 36 7.78 -14.29 -6.65
CA LYS A 36 9.00 -13.50 -6.42
C LYS A 36 8.62 -12.25 -5.63
N VAL A 37 9.25 -12.05 -4.49
CA VAL A 37 8.90 -10.97 -3.55
C VAL A 37 10.13 -10.15 -3.19
N VAL A 38 10.02 -8.85 -3.33
CA VAL A 38 10.96 -7.89 -2.76
C VAL A 38 10.24 -6.96 -1.80
N VAL A 39 10.72 -6.87 -0.57
CA VAL A 39 10.19 -6.00 0.46
C VAL A 39 11.08 -4.78 0.59
N PHE A 40 10.48 -3.59 0.53
CA PHE A 40 11.04 -2.33 0.97
C PHE A 40 10.11 -1.75 2.02
N ALA A 41 10.43 -1.90 3.30
CA ALA A 41 9.55 -1.49 4.37
C ALA A 41 10.28 -0.63 5.42
N PRO A 42 9.55 0.25 6.14
CA PRO A 42 10.10 1.06 7.21
C PRO A 42 10.71 0.22 8.33
N SER A 43 11.72 0.79 9.01
CA SER A 43 12.34 0.19 10.20
C SER A 43 11.43 0.20 11.44
N SER A 44 10.40 1.05 11.44
CA SER A 44 9.49 1.26 12.58
C SER A 44 8.09 1.61 12.10
N ASN A 45 7.14 1.64 13.06
CA ASN A 45 5.76 2.01 12.77
C ASN A 45 5.63 3.51 12.40
N HIS A 46 4.91 3.75 11.32
CA HIS A 46 4.58 5.06 10.75
C HIS A 46 3.06 5.25 10.56
N SER A 47 2.24 4.70 11.45
CA SER A 47 0.78 4.86 11.40
C SER A 47 0.38 6.34 11.39
N ALA A 48 -0.67 6.66 10.66
CA ALA A 48 -1.23 8.01 10.53
C ALA A 48 -0.27 9.07 9.97
N THR A 49 0.73 8.68 9.18
CA THR A 49 1.67 9.62 8.55
C THR A 49 1.21 10.13 7.18
N GLY A 50 0.15 9.53 6.61
CA GLY A 50 -0.32 9.89 5.27
C GLY A 50 0.78 9.72 4.22
N MET A 51 0.91 10.70 3.33
CA MET A 51 1.95 10.74 2.29
C MET A 51 3.21 11.53 2.74
N ARG A 52 3.64 11.34 3.98
CA ARG A 52 4.85 11.99 4.50
C ARG A 52 6.10 11.51 3.76
N ILE A 53 6.97 12.45 3.41
CA ILE A 53 8.31 12.20 2.85
C ILE A 53 9.38 12.94 3.66
N ASN A 54 10.59 12.37 3.72
CA ASN A 54 11.75 12.95 4.40
C ASN A 54 12.66 13.64 3.36
N LEU A 55 12.32 14.90 3.04
CA LEU A 55 13.11 15.68 2.09
C LEU A 55 14.50 16.05 2.66
N MET A 56 15.55 15.91 1.83
CA MET A 56 16.90 16.33 2.12
C MET A 56 17.51 15.65 3.37
N THR A 57 16.92 14.55 3.83
CA THR A 57 17.42 13.76 4.96
C THR A 57 18.00 12.46 4.43
N PRO A 58 19.21 12.05 4.83
CA PRO A 58 19.73 10.74 4.47
C PRO A 58 18.83 9.63 5.01
N ILE A 59 18.51 8.65 4.17
CA ILE A 59 17.73 7.48 4.52
C ILE A 59 18.67 6.27 4.48
N ALA A 60 18.88 5.65 5.65
CA ALA A 60 19.67 4.43 5.74
C ALA A 60 18.85 3.23 5.30
N TRP A 61 19.52 2.22 4.76
CA TRP A 61 18.89 0.96 4.40
C TRP A 61 19.79 -0.23 4.77
N ARG A 62 19.19 -1.42 4.93
CA ARG A 62 19.93 -2.67 5.13
C ARG A 62 19.14 -3.88 4.66
N PHE A 63 19.84 -4.96 4.29
CA PHE A 63 19.20 -6.25 4.12
C PHE A 63 18.80 -6.84 5.48
N ARG A 64 17.68 -7.55 5.49
CA ARG A 64 17.13 -8.22 6.65
C ARG A 64 17.07 -9.75 6.42
N ASP A 65 18.23 -10.33 6.08
CA ASP A 65 18.34 -11.79 5.91
C ASP A 65 18.10 -12.55 7.22
N ASP A 66 18.30 -11.91 8.37
CA ASP A 66 17.92 -12.39 9.68
C ASP A 66 16.41 -12.74 9.79
N LEU A 67 15.54 -11.97 9.11
CA LEU A 67 14.10 -12.23 9.10
C LEU A 67 13.73 -13.44 8.24
N LYS A 68 14.51 -13.78 7.22
CA LYS A 68 14.27 -15.00 6.43
C LYS A 68 14.40 -16.25 7.31
N GLU A 69 15.41 -16.26 8.17
CA GLU A 69 15.60 -17.34 9.13
C GLU A 69 14.48 -17.34 10.18
N LYS A 70 14.16 -16.18 10.76
CA LYS A 70 13.12 -16.01 11.77
C LYS A 70 11.74 -16.46 11.27
N TRP A 71 11.41 -16.15 10.01
CA TRP A 71 10.11 -16.48 9.38
C TRP A 71 10.12 -17.87 8.70
N ASN A 72 11.27 -18.57 8.75
CA ASN A 72 11.45 -19.87 8.12
C ASN A 72 11.09 -19.86 6.62
N VAL A 73 11.38 -18.75 5.95
CA VAL A 73 11.26 -18.60 4.50
C VAL A 73 12.64 -18.63 3.88
N ASN A 74 12.89 -19.60 3.04
CA ASN A 74 14.18 -19.76 2.38
C ASN A 74 13.96 -19.79 0.88
N SER A 75 14.15 -18.66 0.23
CA SER A 75 13.95 -18.56 -1.21
C SER A 75 14.92 -17.57 -1.84
N GLU A 76 15.52 -17.98 -2.94
CA GLU A 76 16.28 -17.08 -3.83
C GLU A 76 15.37 -15.99 -4.44
N ASN A 77 14.06 -16.22 -4.44
CA ASN A 77 13.03 -15.31 -4.91
C ASN A 77 12.49 -14.37 -3.81
N LEU A 78 13.27 -14.13 -2.76
CA LEU A 78 12.90 -13.24 -1.67
C LEU A 78 14.05 -12.30 -1.29
N HIS A 79 13.77 -11.00 -1.31
CA HIS A 79 14.65 -9.98 -0.78
C HIS A 79 13.90 -9.14 0.27
N LEU A 80 14.51 -8.95 1.44
CA LEU A 80 13.97 -8.15 2.52
C LEU A 80 14.91 -6.97 2.79
N ILE A 81 14.40 -5.76 2.57
CA ILE A 81 15.15 -4.51 2.69
C ILE A 81 14.38 -3.58 3.63
N GLU A 82 15.08 -3.17 4.68
CA GLU A 82 14.61 -2.20 5.66
C GLU A 82 15.11 -0.81 5.29
N LEU A 83 14.26 0.21 5.40
CA LEU A 83 14.63 1.61 5.27
C LEU A 83 14.30 2.38 6.55
N ASP A 84 15.19 3.30 6.93
CA ASP A 84 14.94 4.26 8.01
C ASP A 84 14.21 5.49 7.47
N GLY A 85 13.00 5.25 6.96
CA GLY A 85 12.17 6.24 6.29
C GLY A 85 10.68 5.94 6.41
N SER A 86 9.86 6.86 5.91
CA SER A 86 8.39 6.69 5.85
C SER A 86 7.97 5.67 4.77
N PRO A 87 6.72 5.21 4.76
CA PRO A 87 6.20 4.34 3.69
C PRO A 87 6.32 4.95 2.29
N CYS A 88 6.14 6.26 2.14
CA CYS A 88 6.34 6.95 0.86
C CYS A 88 7.83 6.98 0.48
N ASP A 89 8.74 7.19 1.44
CA ASP A 89 10.18 7.12 1.17
C ASP A 89 10.58 5.74 0.64
N THR A 90 10.00 4.66 1.17
CA THR A 90 10.30 3.30 0.68
C THR A 90 9.91 3.14 -0.78
N MET A 91 8.80 3.74 -1.21
CA MET A 91 8.36 3.71 -2.61
C MET A 91 9.22 4.60 -3.50
N ILE A 92 9.52 5.83 -3.07
CA ILE A 92 10.41 6.74 -3.81
C ILE A 92 11.77 6.09 -4.01
N VAL A 93 12.39 5.58 -2.94
CA VAL A 93 13.71 4.95 -3.02
C VAL A 93 13.66 3.72 -3.93
N SER A 94 12.69 2.83 -3.75
CA SER A 94 12.63 1.59 -4.53
C SER A 94 12.32 1.84 -6.02
N LEU A 95 11.40 2.75 -6.31
CA LEU A 95 10.91 2.97 -7.68
C LEU A 95 11.73 3.99 -8.46
N ASP A 96 12.47 4.88 -7.80
CA ASP A 96 13.40 5.82 -8.45
C ASP A 96 14.86 5.36 -8.33
N LYS A 97 15.20 4.24 -8.94
CA LYS A 97 16.55 3.64 -9.07
C LYS A 97 17.13 2.93 -7.84
N GLY A 98 16.63 3.14 -6.63
CA GLY A 98 17.22 2.52 -5.42
C GLY A 98 17.19 1.00 -5.50
N LEU A 99 16.07 0.39 -5.89
CA LEU A 99 15.98 -1.05 -6.09
C LEU A 99 17.02 -1.55 -7.10
N GLN A 100 17.15 -0.89 -8.25
CA GLN A 100 18.13 -1.27 -9.28
C GLN A 100 19.58 -1.10 -8.84
N HIS A 101 19.83 -0.15 -7.91
CA HIS A 101 21.15 0.04 -7.33
C HIS A 101 21.50 -1.05 -6.32
N ILE A 102 20.51 -1.50 -5.53
CA ILE A 102 20.68 -2.50 -4.46
C ILE A 102 20.63 -3.91 -5.03
N ILE A 103 19.65 -4.19 -5.91
CA ILE A 103 19.45 -5.49 -6.55
C ILE A 103 19.28 -5.27 -8.06
N PRO A 104 20.38 -5.28 -8.80
CA PRO A 104 20.35 -5.10 -10.26
C PRO A 104 19.42 -6.12 -10.93
N ASN A 105 18.75 -5.67 -11.99
CA ASN A 105 17.86 -6.46 -12.86
C ASN A 105 16.48 -6.81 -12.30
N VAL A 106 16.21 -6.69 -11.02
CA VAL A 106 14.87 -6.93 -10.45
C VAL A 106 13.88 -5.84 -10.92
N VAL A 107 12.79 -6.28 -11.54
CA VAL A 107 11.73 -5.41 -12.05
C VAL A 107 10.40 -5.79 -11.42
N PRO A 108 9.88 -4.99 -10.48
CA PRO A 108 8.55 -5.22 -9.93
C PRO A 108 7.45 -4.91 -10.95
N ARG A 109 6.34 -5.64 -10.87
CA ARG A 109 5.16 -5.44 -11.72
C ARG A 109 3.92 -4.96 -10.97
N LEU A 110 3.90 -5.15 -9.66
CA LEU A 110 2.81 -4.75 -8.76
C LEU A 110 3.39 -4.33 -7.42
N VAL A 111 2.85 -3.25 -6.87
CA VAL A 111 3.13 -2.82 -5.50
C VAL A 111 1.99 -3.24 -4.58
N VAL A 112 2.30 -3.78 -3.41
CA VAL A 112 1.33 -4.08 -2.36
C VAL A 112 1.79 -3.45 -1.07
N SER A 113 0.95 -2.58 -0.49
CA SER A 113 1.17 -1.96 0.81
C SER A 113 0.25 -2.60 1.85
N GLY A 114 0.82 -3.24 2.87
CA GLY A 114 0.09 -3.93 3.93
C GLY A 114 0.70 -5.30 4.28
N VAL A 115 -0.04 -6.19 4.97
CA VAL A 115 -1.42 -6.01 5.45
C VAL A 115 -1.39 -5.16 6.72
N ASN A 116 -2.08 -4.02 6.71
CA ASN A 116 -2.13 -3.09 7.83
C ASN A 116 -2.96 -3.65 8.99
N LEU A 117 -2.51 -3.43 10.22
CA LEU A 117 -3.30 -3.68 11.43
C LEU A 117 -4.13 -2.45 11.76
N GLY A 118 -5.38 -2.47 11.38
CA GLY A 118 -6.33 -1.37 11.51
C GLY A 118 -7.00 -1.00 10.17
N PRO A 119 -8.23 -0.49 10.22
CA PRO A 119 -8.99 -0.17 9.00
C PRO A 119 -8.42 1.05 8.26
N ASN A 120 -8.49 1.00 6.93
CA ASN A 120 -8.26 2.14 6.05
C ASN A 120 -9.51 2.44 5.22
N MET A 121 -10.61 2.73 5.90
CA MET A 121 -11.94 2.98 5.35
C MET A 121 -12.34 4.44 5.53
N SER A 122 -13.24 4.95 4.67
CA SER A 122 -13.75 6.31 4.78
C SER A 122 -12.62 7.34 4.91
N GLN A 123 -12.67 8.21 5.92
CA GLN A 123 -11.66 9.25 6.15
C GLN A 123 -10.28 8.69 6.57
N ASP A 124 -10.20 7.49 7.16
CA ASP A 124 -8.92 6.88 7.54
C ASP A 124 -7.99 6.74 6.33
N SER A 125 -8.57 6.51 5.15
CA SER A 125 -7.83 6.40 3.89
C SER A 125 -6.98 7.64 3.53
N TYR A 126 -7.27 8.80 4.12
CA TYR A 126 -6.52 10.04 3.88
C TYR A 126 -5.33 10.23 4.83
N HIS A 127 -5.37 9.60 6.01
CA HIS A 127 -4.33 9.71 7.02
C HIS A 127 -3.36 8.53 7.01
N SER A 128 -3.71 7.45 6.33
CA SER A 128 -2.99 6.18 6.33
C SER A 128 -1.66 6.24 5.60
N GLY A 129 -0.60 5.74 6.24
CA GLY A 129 0.70 5.51 5.61
C GLY A 129 0.66 4.36 4.61
N THR A 130 -0.13 3.31 4.88
CA THR A 130 -0.39 2.18 3.95
C THR A 130 -0.95 2.70 2.62
N MET A 131 -1.99 3.56 2.70
CA MET A 131 -2.59 4.20 1.53
C MET A 131 -1.63 5.17 0.85
N GLY A 132 -0.83 5.90 1.66
CA GLY A 132 0.18 6.82 1.17
C GLY A 132 1.21 6.12 0.28
N ALA A 133 1.74 4.99 0.71
CA ALA A 133 2.69 4.20 -0.07
C ALA A 133 2.08 3.68 -1.38
N ALA A 134 0.85 3.17 -1.35
CA ALA A 134 0.18 2.71 -2.57
C ALA A 134 -0.09 3.85 -3.55
N ARG A 135 -0.48 5.05 -3.06
CA ARG A 135 -0.60 6.26 -3.90
C ARG A 135 0.74 6.67 -4.50
N GLU A 136 1.80 6.70 -3.68
CA GLU A 136 3.13 7.03 -4.15
C GLU A 136 3.58 6.09 -5.27
N ALA A 137 3.35 4.79 -5.14
CA ALA A 137 3.61 3.83 -6.20
C ALA A 137 2.85 4.16 -7.50
N GLY A 138 1.59 4.57 -7.39
CA GLY A 138 0.79 5.01 -8.53
C GLY A 138 1.37 6.26 -9.21
N LEU A 139 1.93 7.22 -8.46
CA LEU A 139 2.63 8.38 -9.02
C LEU A 139 3.81 7.96 -9.89
N TYR A 140 4.45 6.82 -9.61
CA TYR A 140 5.48 6.21 -10.45
C TYR A 140 4.91 5.37 -11.61
N GLY A 141 3.58 5.31 -11.77
CA GLY A 141 2.93 4.54 -12.83
C GLY A 141 2.85 3.04 -12.54
N MET A 142 2.98 2.64 -11.27
CA MET A 142 2.85 1.25 -10.86
C MET A 142 1.41 0.92 -10.48
N PRO A 143 0.87 -0.22 -10.95
CA PRO A 143 -0.33 -0.79 -10.34
C PRO A 143 -0.09 -0.99 -8.85
N ALA A 144 -1.03 -0.60 -8.00
CA ALA A 144 -0.86 -0.67 -6.55
C ALA A 144 -2.11 -1.16 -5.82
N ILE A 145 -1.88 -1.91 -4.75
CA ILE A 145 -2.90 -2.42 -3.83
C ILE A 145 -2.51 -1.97 -2.41
N ALA A 146 -3.44 -1.35 -1.69
CA ALA A 146 -3.37 -1.19 -0.24
C ALA A 146 -4.28 -2.23 0.41
N SER A 147 -3.84 -2.85 1.49
CA SER A 147 -4.62 -3.88 2.18
C SER A 147 -4.57 -3.73 3.69
N SER A 148 -5.71 -3.98 4.34
CA SER A 148 -5.91 -3.75 5.76
C SER A 148 -6.82 -4.79 6.39
N LEU A 149 -6.47 -5.24 7.59
CA LEU A 149 -7.39 -5.89 8.52
C LEU A 149 -8.21 -4.81 9.23
N THR A 150 -9.54 -4.95 9.30
CA THR A 150 -10.40 -3.93 9.93
C THR A 150 -10.52 -4.08 11.44
N SER A 151 -9.50 -4.62 12.07
CA SER A 151 -9.34 -4.77 13.52
C SER A 151 -8.01 -4.16 13.97
N PHE A 152 -7.95 -3.67 15.21
CA PHE A 152 -6.69 -3.28 15.88
C PHE A 152 -6.06 -4.44 16.66
N GLU A 153 -6.65 -5.62 16.59
CA GLU A 153 -6.13 -6.87 17.15
C GLU A 153 -5.71 -7.79 16.01
N GLU A 154 -4.71 -8.61 16.24
CA GLU A 154 -4.11 -9.49 15.22
C GLU A 154 -5.05 -10.64 14.78
N GLN A 155 -6.11 -10.90 15.55
CA GLN A 155 -7.09 -11.92 15.21
C GLN A 155 -7.75 -11.61 13.86
N GLY A 156 -7.71 -12.57 12.92
CA GLY A 156 -8.22 -12.44 11.56
C GLY A 156 -7.19 -11.89 10.56
N MET A 157 -5.91 -11.74 10.96
CA MET A 157 -4.85 -11.35 10.03
C MET A 157 -4.68 -12.38 8.92
N ASP A 158 -4.85 -13.66 9.21
CA ASP A 158 -4.84 -14.75 8.23
C ASP A 158 -5.93 -14.59 7.17
N GLU A 159 -7.14 -14.20 7.55
CA GLU A 159 -8.23 -13.91 6.60
C GLU A 159 -7.92 -12.69 5.74
N ALA A 160 -7.34 -11.65 6.34
CA ALA A 160 -6.94 -10.45 5.58
C ALA A 160 -5.80 -10.75 4.59
N VAL A 161 -4.81 -11.54 4.99
CA VAL A 161 -3.74 -12.01 4.09
C VAL A 161 -4.31 -12.86 2.96
N LYS A 162 -5.19 -13.80 3.26
CA LYS A 162 -5.84 -14.66 2.26
C LYS A 162 -6.64 -13.83 1.24
N ALA A 163 -7.47 -12.89 1.71
CA ALA A 163 -8.21 -11.99 0.83
C ALA A 163 -7.27 -11.15 -0.04
N THR A 164 -6.17 -10.65 0.54
CA THR A 164 -5.16 -9.87 -0.19
C THR A 164 -4.52 -10.69 -1.29
N VAL A 165 -4.10 -11.91 -0.99
CA VAL A 165 -3.45 -12.80 -1.97
C VAL A 165 -4.40 -13.16 -3.11
N GLU A 166 -5.69 -13.41 -2.83
CA GLU A 166 -6.69 -13.64 -3.88
C GLU A 166 -6.79 -12.44 -4.84
N VAL A 167 -6.82 -11.22 -4.32
CA VAL A 167 -6.86 -9.99 -5.17
C VAL A 167 -5.55 -9.81 -5.93
N ILE A 168 -4.39 -10.08 -5.32
CA ILE A 168 -3.10 -10.07 -6.01
C ILE A 168 -3.15 -11.03 -7.19
N GLU A 169 -3.49 -12.30 -6.99
CA GLU A 169 -3.50 -13.33 -8.05
C GLU A 169 -4.49 -13.00 -9.18
N GLN A 170 -5.65 -12.43 -8.87
CA GLN A 170 -6.57 -11.96 -9.91
C GLN A 170 -5.99 -10.76 -10.68
N SER A 171 -5.34 -9.83 -9.99
CA SER A 171 -4.68 -8.67 -10.60
C SER A 171 -3.53 -9.10 -11.51
N LEU A 172 -2.74 -10.09 -11.12
CA LEU A 172 -1.62 -10.62 -11.91
C LEU A 172 -2.05 -11.22 -13.25
N LYS A 173 -3.30 -11.64 -13.42
CA LYS A 173 -3.83 -12.12 -14.72
C LYS A 173 -3.94 -11.02 -15.76
N ILE A 174 -3.99 -9.77 -15.34
CA ILE A 174 -4.14 -8.61 -16.22
C ILE A 174 -2.91 -7.70 -16.26
N ILE A 175 -2.03 -7.78 -15.26
CA ILE A 175 -0.84 -6.96 -15.15
C ILE A 175 0.29 -7.62 -15.98
N PRO A 176 0.93 -6.91 -16.92
CA PRO A 176 2.09 -7.43 -17.65
C PRO A 176 3.30 -7.59 -16.73
N ASP A 177 4.24 -8.46 -17.09
CA ASP A 177 5.45 -8.71 -16.29
C ASP A 177 6.35 -7.48 -16.17
N ILE A 178 6.27 -6.57 -17.14
CA ILE A 178 6.95 -5.28 -17.10
C ILE A 178 5.88 -4.18 -17.16
N PRO A 179 5.82 -3.27 -16.18
CA PRO A 179 4.88 -2.15 -16.21
C PRO A 179 5.07 -1.28 -17.46
N ARG A 180 3.96 -0.92 -18.11
CA ARG A 180 4.01 -0.20 -19.39
C ARG A 180 4.35 1.28 -19.26
N ASN A 181 4.03 1.89 -18.14
CA ASN A 181 4.06 3.33 -17.92
C ASN A 181 4.88 3.73 -16.70
N LEU A 182 5.99 3.03 -16.44
CA LEU A 182 6.92 3.51 -15.42
C LEU A 182 7.34 4.95 -15.72
N ARG A 183 6.90 5.87 -14.89
CA ARG A 183 7.21 7.30 -14.98
C ARG A 183 8.59 7.58 -14.39
N ARG A 184 9.56 6.73 -14.71
CA ARG A 184 10.95 6.96 -14.33
C ARG A 184 11.62 7.86 -15.36
N PRO A 185 12.43 8.82 -14.92
CA PRO A 185 13.40 9.40 -15.84
C PRO A 185 14.31 8.26 -16.33
N ASN A 186 14.41 8.10 -17.64
CA ASN A 186 15.39 7.19 -18.22
C ASN A 186 16.78 7.68 -17.78
N ILE A 187 17.68 6.76 -17.45
CA ILE A 187 19.03 7.07 -16.94
C ILE A 187 19.78 8.01 -17.90
N ASP A 188 19.45 7.94 -19.18
CA ASP A 188 20.12 8.70 -20.26
C ASP A 188 19.42 10.02 -20.62
N ILE A 189 18.32 10.38 -19.96
CA ILE A 189 17.54 11.57 -20.29
C ILE A 189 17.51 12.51 -19.09
N SER A 190 17.91 13.75 -19.31
CA SER A 190 17.83 14.79 -18.28
C SER A 190 16.40 14.95 -17.73
N ALA A 191 16.27 15.33 -16.46
CA ALA A 191 14.99 15.49 -15.76
C ALA A 191 13.95 16.40 -16.45
N SER A 192 14.36 17.14 -17.49
CA SER A 192 13.48 17.96 -18.33
C SER A 192 12.54 17.17 -19.25
N HIS A 193 12.76 15.86 -19.40
CA HIS A 193 11.95 15.00 -20.25
C HIS A 193 11.01 14.09 -19.45
N LEU A 194 10.08 14.66 -18.72
CA LEU A 194 8.89 13.96 -18.22
C LEU A 194 7.92 13.65 -19.39
N SER A 195 8.46 13.13 -20.49
CA SER A 195 7.70 12.86 -21.72
C SER A 195 6.65 11.76 -21.57
N ASN A 196 6.71 11.01 -20.46
CA ASN A 196 5.79 9.91 -20.17
C ASN A 196 4.73 10.26 -19.11
N TRP A 197 4.62 11.55 -18.75
CA TRP A 197 3.49 11.96 -17.93
C TRP A 197 2.19 11.58 -18.65
N PRO A 198 1.21 10.97 -17.99
CA PRO A 198 0.01 10.49 -18.66
C PRO A 198 -0.66 11.63 -19.40
N LYS A 199 -0.88 11.44 -20.70
CA LYS A 199 -1.77 12.31 -21.44
C LYS A 199 -3.18 12.02 -20.93
N ILE A 200 -3.82 13.04 -20.37
CA ILE A 200 -5.23 12.95 -20.03
C ILE A 200 -5.99 12.58 -21.29
N GLU A 201 -6.51 11.35 -21.35
CA GLU A 201 -7.36 10.95 -22.46
C GLU A 201 -8.68 11.71 -22.40
N SER A 202 -9.22 12.03 -23.57
CA SER A 202 -10.51 12.72 -23.66
C SER A 202 -11.59 11.98 -22.86
N PRO A 203 -12.36 12.68 -21.99
CA PRO A 203 -13.47 12.06 -21.22
C PRO A 203 -14.44 11.24 -22.08
N ASN A 204 -14.59 11.59 -23.35
CA ASN A 204 -15.48 10.87 -24.29
C ASN A 204 -15.07 9.41 -24.54
N LYS A 205 -13.79 9.04 -24.37
CA LYS A 205 -13.35 7.65 -24.48
C LYS A 205 -13.77 6.80 -23.27
N TRP A 206 -13.84 7.39 -22.09
CA TRP A 206 -14.27 6.71 -20.87
C TRP A 206 -15.75 6.30 -20.91
N GLN A 207 -16.57 7.06 -21.63
CA GLN A 207 -18.00 6.78 -21.77
C GLN A 207 -18.27 5.59 -22.72
N GLN A 208 -17.34 5.24 -23.60
CA GLN A 208 -17.52 4.18 -24.60
C GLN A 208 -17.26 2.79 -24.01
N ASP A 209 -16.34 2.65 -23.06
CA ASP A 209 -16.03 1.39 -22.38
C ASP A 209 -15.45 1.67 -20.97
N PRO A 210 -16.32 1.82 -19.96
CA PRO A 210 -15.89 2.14 -18.59
C PRO A 210 -14.99 1.06 -17.97
N ILE A 211 -15.22 -0.21 -18.28
CA ILE A 211 -14.45 -1.33 -17.70
C ILE A 211 -13.01 -1.30 -18.23
N SER A 212 -12.83 -1.16 -19.54
CA SER A 212 -11.49 -1.03 -20.13
C SER A 212 -10.78 0.24 -19.66
N ALA A 213 -11.51 1.33 -19.44
CA ALA A 213 -10.94 2.57 -18.91
C ALA A 213 -10.44 2.40 -17.47
N LEU A 214 -11.24 1.79 -16.59
CA LEU A 214 -10.83 1.50 -15.20
C LEU A 214 -9.64 0.53 -15.15
N ARG A 215 -9.68 -0.52 -15.96
CA ARG A 215 -8.58 -1.47 -16.08
C ARG A 215 -7.30 -0.77 -16.53
N LYS A 216 -7.38 0.08 -17.55
CA LYS A 216 -6.23 0.85 -18.02
C LYS A 216 -5.70 1.79 -16.93
N ALA A 217 -6.58 2.52 -16.25
CA ALA A 217 -6.20 3.44 -15.17
C ALA A 217 -5.47 2.71 -14.02
N PHE A 218 -5.93 1.51 -13.66
CA PHE A 218 -5.22 0.67 -12.67
C PHE A 218 -3.83 0.24 -13.19
N LEU A 219 -3.75 -0.25 -14.43
CA LEU A 219 -2.48 -0.70 -15.02
C LEU A 219 -1.47 0.44 -15.20
N ASP A 220 -1.94 1.67 -15.37
CA ASP A 220 -1.12 2.86 -15.55
C ASP A 220 -0.81 3.56 -14.21
N GLY A 221 -1.27 3.01 -13.09
CA GLY A 221 -1.06 3.57 -11.76
C GLY A 221 -1.88 4.85 -11.48
N GLU A 222 -2.93 5.12 -12.24
CA GLU A 222 -3.83 6.27 -12.02
C GLU A 222 -4.90 5.97 -10.96
N LEU A 223 -5.17 4.67 -10.78
CA LEU A 223 -6.03 4.13 -9.72
C LEU A 223 -5.28 3.05 -8.94
N MET A 224 -5.59 2.98 -7.67
CA MET A 224 -5.16 1.89 -6.80
C MET A 224 -6.37 1.12 -6.26
N LEU A 225 -6.16 -0.13 -5.83
CA LEU A 225 -7.15 -0.89 -5.09
C LEU A 225 -6.91 -0.71 -3.59
N ASN A 226 -7.97 -0.45 -2.83
CA ASN A 226 -7.96 -0.43 -1.38
C ASN A 226 -8.84 -1.56 -0.86
N ILE A 227 -8.22 -2.52 -0.17
CA ILE A 227 -8.87 -3.72 0.39
C ILE A 227 -8.99 -3.53 1.90
N ASN A 228 -10.20 -3.75 2.44
CA ASN A 228 -10.43 -3.80 3.87
C ASN A 228 -11.18 -5.10 4.20
N THR A 229 -10.55 -5.96 4.97
CA THR A 229 -11.07 -7.29 5.29
C THR A 229 -11.41 -7.38 6.78
N PRO A 230 -12.64 -7.76 7.15
CA PRO A 230 -13.01 -7.96 8.54
C PRO A 230 -12.40 -9.25 9.11
N PRO A 231 -12.16 -9.33 10.43
CA PRO A 231 -11.58 -10.53 11.07
C PRO A 231 -12.45 -11.77 10.95
N ASN A 232 -13.74 -11.59 10.67
CA ASN A 232 -14.70 -12.67 10.44
C ASN A 232 -15.16 -12.71 8.97
N TRP A 233 -14.22 -12.54 8.04
CA TRP A 233 -14.51 -12.55 6.62
C TRP A 233 -15.26 -13.81 6.18
N ASN A 234 -16.38 -13.62 5.47
CA ASN A 234 -17.24 -14.70 5.02
C ASN A 234 -16.84 -15.33 3.68
N GLY A 235 -15.70 -14.94 3.11
CA GLY A 235 -15.22 -15.39 1.80
C GLY A 235 -15.75 -14.57 0.61
N GLU A 236 -16.60 -13.55 0.85
CA GLU A 236 -17.15 -12.71 -0.20
C GLU A 236 -16.41 -11.37 -0.33
N PHE A 237 -16.30 -10.90 -1.56
CA PHE A 237 -15.82 -9.55 -1.87
C PHE A 237 -16.96 -8.65 -2.31
N SER A 238 -16.83 -7.37 -2.02
CA SER A 238 -17.73 -6.34 -2.53
C SER A 238 -16.96 -5.19 -3.14
N THR A 239 -17.34 -4.78 -4.34
CA THR A 239 -16.85 -3.52 -4.92
C THR A 239 -17.54 -2.35 -4.22
N THR A 240 -16.74 -1.43 -3.69
CA THR A 240 -17.22 -0.40 -2.78
C THR A 240 -16.76 1.00 -3.18
N ARG A 241 -17.35 1.98 -2.54
CA ARG A 241 -16.91 3.38 -2.45
C ARG A 241 -16.57 3.70 -1.00
N LEU A 242 -15.86 4.80 -0.75
CA LEU A 242 -15.59 5.25 0.61
C LEU A 242 -16.91 5.57 1.33
N GLY A 243 -17.02 5.12 2.56
CA GLY A 243 -18.16 5.33 3.43
C GLY A 243 -18.12 6.66 4.19
N MET A 244 -18.99 6.79 5.19
CA MET A 244 -19.07 7.94 6.07
C MET A 244 -18.90 7.50 7.53
N ARG A 245 -17.65 7.51 7.98
CA ARG A 245 -17.26 7.36 9.39
C ARG A 245 -16.76 8.70 9.90
N TRP A 246 -17.05 9.00 11.14
CA TRP A 246 -16.61 10.22 11.79
C TRP A 246 -16.13 9.94 13.20
N TYR A 247 -14.96 10.46 13.55
CA TYR A 247 -14.42 10.38 14.89
C TYR A 247 -14.93 11.54 15.71
N ARG A 248 -15.59 11.24 16.84
CA ARG A 248 -16.04 12.24 17.83
C ARG A 248 -15.18 12.17 19.07
N ASP A 249 -15.12 13.30 19.78
CA ASP A 249 -14.37 13.44 21.02
C ASP A 249 -12.92 12.96 20.87
N ALA A 250 -12.36 13.26 19.70
CA ALA A 250 -11.03 12.80 19.28
C ALA A 250 -9.89 13.50 20.06
N ILE A 251 -10.21 14.46 20.91
CA ILE A 251 -9.21 15.24 21.66
C ILE A 251 -9.45 15.05 23.15
N SER A 252 -8.41 14.62 23.87
CA SER A 252 -8.33 14.74 25.32
C SER A 252 -7.42 15.91 25.70
N PHE A 253 -7.88 16.71 26.66
CA PHE A 253 -7.18 17.87 27.15
C PHE A 253 -6.55 17.55 28.50
N ASN A 254 -5.24 17.77 28.63
CA ASN A 254 -4.50 17.62 29.87
C ASN A 254 -3.84 18.94 30.24
N GLN A 255 -4.30 19.57 31.32
CA GLN A 255 -3.68 20.77 31.86
C GLN A 255 -2.39 20.42 32.58
N ILE A 256 -1.27 21.04 32.21
CA ILE A 256 0.06 20.74 32.78
C ILE A 256 0.38 21.58 34.00
N SER A 257 -0.19 22.80 34.16
CA SER A 257 0.05 23.67 35.28
C SER A 257 -1.16 24.50 35.65
N ASN A 258 -1.21 24.97 36.94
CA ASN A 258 -2.23 25.90 37.39
C ASN A 258 -2.10 27.32 36.80
N ASP A 259 -1.05 27.60 36.06
CA ASP A 259 -0.80 28.86 35.36
C ASP A 259 -1.36 28.83 33.92
N GLU A 260 -2.54 28.46 33.72
CA GLU A 260 -3.46 28.53 32.56
C GLU A 260 -2.90 28.69 31.14
N GLN A 261 -1.56 28.81 30.95
CA GLN A 261 -0.95 29.12 29.65
C GLN A 261 -0.31 27.92 28.95
N THR A 262 -0.23 26.75 29.60
CA THR A 262 0.32 25.54 28.99
C THR A 262 -0.58 24.34 29.20
N ALA A 263 -1.01 23.73 28.10
CA ALA A 263 -1.80 22.51 28.08
C ALA A 263 -1.31 21.59 26.98
N THR A 264 -1.57 20.29 27.11
CA THR A 264 -1.35 19.31 26.05
C THR A 264 -2.67 18.74 25.60
N PHE A 265 -2.76 18.51 24.29
CA PHE A 265 -3.84 17.75 23.68
C PHE A 265 -3.30 16.39 23.22
N THR A 266 -4.06 15.34 23.49
CA THR A 266 -3.82 14.04 22.89
C THR A 266 -4.95 13.77 21.90
N ILE A 267 -4.58 13.44 20.67
CA ILE A 267 -5.54 13.03 19.62
C ILE A 267 -5.73 11.52 19.73
N GLY A 268 -6.95 11.08 19.93
CA GLY A 268 -7.34 9.67 19.97
C GLY A 268 -8.85 9.55 19.85
N ALA A 269 -9.34 8.54 19.15
CA ALA A 269 -10.77 8.36 18.96
C ALA A 269 -11.45 7.88 20.23
N ALA A 270 -12.42 8.64 20.75
CA ALA A 270 -13.29 8.21 21.85
C ALA A 270 -14.54 7.48 21.34
N SER A 271 -15.08 7.89 20.19
CA SER A 271 -16.22 7.22 19.54
C SER A 271 -16.17 7.37 18.03
N ILE A 272 -16.79 6.42 17.34
CA ILE A 272 -16.90 6.43 15.88
C ILE A 272 -18.38 6.48 15.52
N ASP A 273 -18.80 7.57 14.89
CA ASP A 273 -20.09 7.64 14.26
C ASP A 273 -20.02 7.05 12.86
N HIS A 274 -21.07 6.34 12.49
CA HIS A 274 -21.24 5.77 11.17
C HIS A 274 -22.59 6.18 10.58
N THR A 275 -22.57 6.70 9.37
CA THR A 275 -23.79 6.94 8.59
C THR A 275 -23.82 5.91 7.47
N PRO A 276 -24.85 5.06 7.39
CA PRO A 276 -24.99 4.07 6.32
C PRO A 276 -24.97 4.73 4.93
N VAL A 277 -24.16 4.18 4.05
CA VAL A 277 -24.04 4.61 2.65
C VAL A 277 -24.02 3.37 1.78
N GLU A 278 -25.03 3.20 0.94
CA GLU A 278 -25.17 2.02 0.10
C GLU A 278 -23.88 1.64 -0.62
N LYS A 279 -23.46 0.40 -0.46
CA LYS A 279 -22.21 -0.17 -1.01
C LYS A 279 -20.94 0.60 -0.59
N SER A 280 -20.93 1.12 0.63
CA SER A 280 -19.70 1.68 1.19
C SER A 280 -18.78 0.59 1.72
N ASP A 281 -17.49 0.92 1.83
CA ASP A 281 -16.49 0.06 2.45
C ASP A 281 -16.88 -0.30 3.89
N CYS A 282 -17.36 0.68 4.66
CA CYS A 282 -17.78 0.47 6.04
C CYS A 282 -18.97 -0.48 6.15
N ASP A 283 -20.01 -0.30 5.31
CA ASP A 283 -21.22 -1.12 5.39
C ASP A 283 -20.94 -2.56 4.96
N MET A 284 -20.16 -2.76 3.88
CA MET A 284 -19.84 -4.11 3.42
C MET A 284 -18.94 -4.88 4.39
N VAL A 285 -18.02 -4.21 5.05
CA VAL A 285 -17.21 -4.81 6.12
C VAL A 285 -18.09 -5.21 7.32
N MET A 286 -19.08 -4.41 7.69
CA MET A 286 -20.06 -4.77 8.74
C MET A 286 -20.90 -5.98 8.37
N GLU A 287 -21.12 -6.24 7.08
CA GLU A 287 -21.78 -7.46 6.57
C GLU A 287 -20.83 -8.68 6.52
N GLY A 288 -19.59 -8.56 6.96
CA GLY A 288 -18.59 -9.64 6.94
C GLY A 288 -17.92 -9.84 5.59
N LYS A 289 -18.03 -8.91 4.67
CA LYS A 289 -17.43 -8.96 3.33
C LYS A 289 -16.12 -8.17 3.30
N SER A 290 -15.17 -8.62 2.48
CA SER A 290 -14.00 -7.82 2.16
C SER A 290 -14.37 -6.74 1.15
N SER A 291 -14.10 -5.48 1.47
CA SER A 291 -14.38 -4.35 0.60
C SER A 291 -13.21 -4.09 -0.35
N ILE A 292 -13.50 -3.78 -1.61
CA ILE A 292 -12.52 -3.36 -2.61
C ILE A 292 -12.97 -2.04 -3.21
N SER A 293 -12.29 -0.96 -2.88
CA SER A 293 -12.52 0.36 -3.46
C SER A 293 -11.44 0.70 -4.48
N CYS A 294 -11.84 1.21 -5.66
CA CYS A 294 -10.93 1.83 -6.61
C CYS A 294 -10.79 3.32 -6.26
N LEU A 295 -9.58 3.74 -5.92
CA LEU A 295 -9.30 5.11 -5.49
C LEU A 295 -8.23 5.75 -6.37
N PRO A 296 -8.26 7.08 -6.59
CA PRO A 296 -7.19 7.78 -7.29
C PRO A 296 -5.88 7.73 -6.49
N THR A 297 -4.80 7.71 -7.20
CA THR A 297 -3.43 7.76 -6.65
C THR A 297 -2.95 9.18 -6.43
#